data_37aa80b5e185e9675ddd6355d04a976c
#
_entry.id   37aa80b5e185e9675ddd6355d04a976c
#
_cell.length_a   1.000
_cell.length_b   1.000
_cell.length_c   1.000
_cell.angle_alpha   90.00
_cell.angle_beta   90.00
_cell.angle_gamma   90.00
#
_symmetry.space_group_name_H-M   'P 1'
#
loop_
_entity.id
_entity.type
_entity.pdbx_description
1 polymer ?
#
loop_
_entity_poly.entity_id
_entity_poly.type
_entity_poly.pdbx_seq_one_letter_code
_entity_poly.pdbx_strand_id
1 'polypeptide(L)'
;SYSGGAFATTTGAYSIMTNAYDGNTNQGFAAQNFGAVINGSFNSIESKTSGSSVSGIANAVVGTANRTHNANGTLVFGAGNEVTNSVDNIADPMSLLTNSPKELAEKLREGIRRNDSGGAVLAVGGGNKADYAYRSQLIGVGNTLEGTAAQKAAYNLLNGYRNTVTKAEHVSVIGSENTIENSKSQTVIGDSNKITDRNAGTVSGKQEERTKNVSDLVIGKGNKIKGNSTYMKGYESLTVIGNNNEMVSPGAGIVIGDNQKVGAIRESVVIGSMTPEEKADSDIQQKHASVVVGYHAQSGTRDGGGMNVALGHGAKAYGWQETVTGIKSIVEAGSGHDGYLASVYGGLNTVASNKADQNDGMANTVVGTLNKTEGANGALVFGAGNSVTHSFGTAPTDEDGNSMNEHWSDAILGGGQKYAIGEGPLGHDEIRKAMGLAMSTGGGSVVT
;
A
#
# COMPACT_ATOMS: atom_id res chain seq x y z
N SER A 1 18.70 -1.78 -44.85
CA SER A 1 18.82 -2.57 -43.60
C SER A 1 20.25 -2.98 -43.37
N TYR A 2 20.65 -3.04 -42.12
CA TYR A 2 21.95 -3.50 -41.68
C TYR A 2 21.78 -4.53 -40.55
N SER A 3 22.50 -5.64 -40.63
CA SER A 3 22.44 -6.69 -39.63
C SER A 3 23.83 -6.99 -39.11
N GLY A 4 24.12 -6.60 -37.86
CA GLY A 4 25.38 -6.85 -37.18
C GLY A 4 25.18 -7.84 -36.04
N GLY A 5 25.35 -9.13 -36.30
CA GLY A 5 25.22 -10.21 -35.30
C GLY A 5 25.30 -11.60 -35.91
N ALA A 6 25.77 -12.58 -35.15
CA ALA A 6 25.79 -13.95 -35.61
C ALA A 6 24.35 -14.56 -35.57
N PHE A 7 23.96 -15.21 -36.64
CA PHE A 7 22.63 -15.79 -36.83
C PHE A 7 21.48 -14.76 -36.72
N ALA A 8 21.78 -13.46 -36.93
CA ALA A 8 20.82 -12.39 -36.85
C ALA A 8 20.15 -12.14 -38.20
N THR A 9 18.88 -11.68 -38.18
CA THR A 9 18.10 -11.39 -39.39
C THR A 9 17.46 -10.03 -39.29
N THR A 10 17.63 -9.19 -40.34
CA THR A 10 16.97 -7.88 -40.46
C THR A 10 16.25 -7.77 -41.78
N THR A 11 14.93 -7.62 -41.72
CA THR A 11 14.04 -7.43 -42.86
C THR A 11 13.29 -6.10 -42.76
N GLY A 12 13.13 -5.39 -43.89
CA GLY A 12 12.38 -4.13 -43.94
C GLY A 12 13.23 -2.91 -44.23
N ALA A 13 12.62 -1.75 -44.32
CA ALA A 13 13.28 -0.53 -44.71
C ALA A 13 13.90 0.21 -43.52
N TYR A 14 15.13 0.70 -43.69
CA TYR A 14 15.83 1.53 -42.70
C TYR A 14 15.93 0.92 -41.28
N SER A 15 15.83 -0.39 -41.17
CA SER A 15 16.04 -1.07 -39.90
C SER A 15 17.52 -1.42 -39.71
N ILE A 16 18.01 -1.32 -38.48
CA ILE A 16 19.41 -1.43 -38.17
C ILE A 16 19.67 -2.27 -36.91
N MET A 17 20.68 -3.12 -37.00
CA MET A 17 21.19 -3.91 -35.89
C MET A 17 22.68 -3.60 -35.73
N THR A 18 23.06 -2.90 -34.68
CA THR A 18 24.40 -2.42 -34.47
C THR A 18 25.11 -3.12 -33.30
N ASN A 19 26.40 -3.36 -33.48
CA ASN A 19 27.29 -3.85 -32.44
C ASN A 19 28.08 -2.67 -31.85
N ALA A 20 28.22 -2.60 -30.54
CA ALA A 20 29.12 -1.68 -29.90
C ALA A 20 30.52 -2.30 -29.81
N TYR A 21 31.54 -1.51 -30.12
CA TYR A 21 32.95 -1.88 -30.00
C TYR A 21 33.59 -1.10 -28.88
N ASP A 22 34.09 -1.73 -27.86
CA ASP A 22 34.74 -1.06 -26.71
C ASP A 22 36.29 -1.03 -26.81
N GLY A 23 36.86 -1.42 -27.93
CA GLY A 23 38.28 -1.35 -28.18
C GLY A 23 39.16 -2.40 -27.50
N ASN A 24 38.65 -3.13 -26.54
CA ASN A 24 39.49 -3.98 -25.66
C ASN A 24 39.23 -5.47 -25.71
N THR A 25 38.17 -5.96 -26.32
CA THR A 25 37.90 -7.39 -26.34
C THR A 25 37.35 -7.88 -27.68
N ASN A 26 38.19 -8.57 -28.43
CA ASN A 26 37.81 -9.31 -29.64
C ASN A 26 36.78 -10.43 -29.38
N GLN A 27 36.49 -10.76 -28.12
CA GLN A 27 35.66 -11.89 -27.76
C GLN A 27 34.17 -11.58 -27.62
N GLY A 28 33.79 -10.36 -27.21
CA GLY A 28 32.39 -9.98 -27.06
C GLY A 28 31.66 -9.62 -28.35
N PHE A 29 32.39 -9.27 -29.39
CA PHE A 29 31.83 -8.73 -30.62
C PHE A 29 30.96 -9.72 -31.40
N ALA A 30 31.36 -10.97 -31.51
CA ALA A 30 30.60 -11.99 -32.24
C ALA A 30 29.35 -12.49 -31.49
N ALA A 31 29.32 -12.33 -30.20
CA ALA A 31 28.18 -12.72 -29.37
C ALA A 31 27.07 -11.69 -29.27
N GLN A 32 27.35 -10.43 -29.62
CA GLN A 32 26.35 -9.36 -29.65
C GLN A 32 25.28 -9.63 -30.70
N ASN A 33 24.03 -9.33 -30.38
CA ASN A 33 22.87 -9.52 -31.25
C ASN A 33 22.72 -10.98 -31.74
N PHE A 34 23.24 -11.94 -31.02
CA PHE A 34 23.19 -13.34 -31.38
C PHE A 34 21.74 -13.83 -31.50
N GLY A 35 21.36 -14.36 -32.68
CA GLY A 35 20.02 -14.86 -32.92
C GLY A 35 18.92 -13.79 -32.87
N ALA A 36 19.27 -12.51 -32.97
CA ALA A 36 18.28 -11.42 -32.96
C ALA A 36 17.55 -11.28 -34.29
N VAL A 37 16.31 -10.82 -34.24
CA VAL A 37 15.45 -10.67 -35.42
C VAL A 37 14.80 -9.29 -35.44
N ILE A 38 14.88 -8.62 -36.60
CA ILE A 38 14.07 -7.43 -36.90
C ILE A 38 13.18 -7.72 -38.11
N ASN A 39 11.90 -7.38 -37.98
CA ASN A 39 10.97 -7.40 -39.12
C ASN A 39 10.13 -6.12 -39.11
N GLY A 40 10.29 -5.26 -40.12
CA GLY A 40 9.57 -4.00 -40.26
C GLY A 40 10.49 -2.83 -40.57
N SER A 41 10.00 -1.60 -40.36
CA SER A 41 10.71 -0.39 -40.80
C SER A 41 11.15 0.50 -39.63
N PHE A 42 12.29 1.13 -39.75
CA PHE A 42 12.84 2.07 -38.77
C PHE A 42 13.08 1.49 -37.39
N ASN A 43 13.20 0.16 -37.26
CA ASN A 43 13.48 -0.49 -35.99
C ASN A 43 14.99 -0.54 -35.73
N SER A 44 15.39 -0.50 -34.45
CA SER A 44 16.79 -0.70 -34.08
C SER A 44 16.98 -1.72 -32.94
N ILE A 45 18.01 -2.53 -33.08
CA ILE A 45 18.63 -3.31 -31.99
C ILE A 45 20.05 -2.81 -31.82
N GLU A 46 20.32 -2.23 -30.66
CA GLU A 46 21.62 -1.63 -30.35
C GLU A 46 22.25 -2.39 -29.18
N SER A 47 23.35 -3.06 -29.43
CA SER A 47 24.09 -3.73 -28.35
C SER A 47 25.02 -2.74 -27.66
N LYS A 48 25.24 -2.97 -26.39
CA LYS A 48 26.30 -2.35 -25.62
C LYS A 48 27.13 -3.43 -24.96
N THR A 49 28.43 -3.28 -24.98
CA THR A 49 29.33 -4.07 -24.14
C THR A 49 29.78 -3.21 -22.96
N SER A 50 29.66 -3.76 -21.76
CA SER A 50 30.37 -3.24 -20.59
C SER A 50 31.01 -4.43 -19.87
N GLY A 51 32.31 -4.54 -19.95
CA GLY A 51 33.05 -5.67 -19.39
C GLY A 51 32.70 -7.01 -20.06
N SER A 52 32.29 -8.01 -19.30
CA SER A 52 31.92 -9.34 -19.79
C SER A 52 30.46 -9.48 -20.23
N SER A 53 29.66 -8.41 -20.16
CA SER A 53 28.23 -8.46 -20.49
C SER A 53 28.00 -8.27 -21.99
N VAL A 54 27.33 -9.21 -22.61
CA VAL A 54 26.93 -9.17 -24.02
C VAL A 54 25.44 -8.91 -24.13
N SER A 55 25.03 -7.99 -25.00
CA SER A 55 23.62 -7.64 -25.17
C SER A 55 23.11 -7.82 -26.60
N GLY A 56 21.82 -7.69 -26.79
CA GLY A 56 21.12 -7.91 -28.05
C GLY A 56 20.72 -9.35 -28.33
N ILE A 57 21.09 -10.27 -27.42
CA ILE A 57 20.90 -11.72 -27.64
C ILE A 57 19.41 -12.07 -27.66
N ALA A 58 18.98 -12.79 -28.71
CA ALA A 58 17.65 -13.34 -28.87
C ALA A 58 16.51 -12.29 -28.78
N ASN A 59 16.80 -11.04 -29.11
CA ASN A 59 15.76 -10.01 -29.22
C ASN A 59 14.95 -10.18 -30.49
N ALA A 60 13.65 -10.04 -30.40
CA ALA A 60 12.77 -10.01 -31.56
C ALA A 60 11.97 -8.71 -31.60
N VAL A 61 12.14 -7.92 -32.66
CA VAL A 61 11.53 -6.62 -32.85
C VAL A 61 10.72 -6.62 -34.15
N VAL A 62 9.41 -6.42 -34.02
CA VAL A 62 8.47 -6.47 -35.14
C VAL A 62 7.60 -5.20 -35.15
N GLY A 63 7.59 -4.52 -36.28
CA GLY A 63 6.75 -3.33 -36.47
C GLY A 63 7.50 -2.10 -36.95
N THR A 64 7.23 -0.94 -36.37
CA THR A 64 7.78 0.33 -36.87
C THR A 64 8.35 1.18 -35.75
N ALA A 65 9.55 1.70 -35.95
CA ALA A 65 10.21 2.63 -35.03
C ALA A 65 10.38 2.11 -33.59
N ASN A 66 10.49 0.82 -33.42
CA ASN A 66 10.80 0.22 -32.13
C ASN A 66 12.31 0.19 -31.88
N ARG A 67 12.72 0.29 -30.63
CA ARG A 67 14.11 0.28 -30.23
C ARG A 67 14.38 -0.68 -29.07
N THR A 68 15.42 -1.48 -29.20
CA THR A 68 16.04 -2.12 -28.04
C THR A 68 17.50 -1.70 -27.92
N HIS A 69 17.92 -1.31 -26.72
CA HIS A 69 19.29 -0.93 -26.44
C HIS A 69 19.77 -1.61 -25.16
N ASN A 70 20.88 -2.33 -25.27
CA ASN A 70 21.41 -3.05 -24.12
C ASN A 70 20.34 -3.95 -23.43
N ALA A 71 19.69 -4.83 -24.21
CA ALA A 71 18.63 -5.72 -23.75
C ALA A 71 18.81 -7.13 -24.31
N ASN A 72 18.37 -8.15 -23.58
CA ASN A 72 18.43 -9.57 -23.98
C ASN A 72 17.06 -10.25 -23.84
N GLY A 73 16.77 -11.20 -24.74
CA GLY A 73 15.55 -12.01 -24.71
C GLY A 73 14.26 -11.19 -24.81
N THR A 74 14.34 -10.01 -25.36
CA THR A 74 13.26 -9.02 -25.39
C THR A 74 12.38 -9.22 -26.62
N LEU A 75 11.09 -9.15 -26.43
CA LEU A 75 10.08 -9.29 -27.49
C LEU A 75 9.31 -8.00 -27.62
N VAL A 76 9.41 -7.33 -28.78
CA VAL A 76 8.77 -6.04 -29.06
C VAL A 76 7.89 -6.14 -30.28
N PHE A 77 6.61 -5.83 -30.14
CA PHE A 77 5.64 -5.79 -31.21
C PHE A 77 4.88 -4.47 -31.25
N GLY A 78 4.85 -3.81 -32.37
CA GLY A 78 4.03 -2.61 -32.57
C GLY A 78 4.83 -1.42 -33.06
N ALA A 79 4.57 -0.24 -32.50
CA ALA A 79 5.19 0.99 -32.97
C ALA A 79 5.74 1.88 -31.87
N GLY A 80 6.97 2.35 -32.01
CA GLY A 80 7.59 3.31 -31.10
C GLY A 80 7.86 2.79 -29.69
N ASN A 81 7.90 1.48 -29.49
CA ASN A 81 8.26 0.93 -28.19
C ASN A 81 9.77 0.97 -27.97
N GLU A 82 10.19 1.22 -26.73
CA GLU A 82 11.59 1.28 -26.34
C GLU A 82 11.89 0.38 -25.14
N VAL A 83 12.92 -0.46 -25.25
CA VAL A 83 13.42 -1.28 -24.13
C VAL A 83 14.91 -1.07 -23.98
N THR A 84 15.33 -0.55 -22.82
CA THR A 84 16.72 -0.21 -22.56
C THR A 84 17.24 -0.85 -21.28
N ASN A 85 18.54 -1.10 -21.22
CA ASN A 85 19.27 -1.61 -20.05
C ASN A 85 18.63 -2.85 -19.38
N SER A 86 17.87 -3.60 -20.16
CA SER A 86 17.17 -4.81 -19.71
C SER A 86 18.01 -6.04 -20.03
N VAL A 87 19.21 -6.05 -19.53
CA VAL A 87 20.20 -7.09 -19.75
C VAL A 87 20.65 -7.68 -18.43
N ASP A 88 20.81 -8.97 -18.43
CA ASP A 88 21.60 -9.67 -17.44
C ASP A 88 22.39 -10.78 -18.12
N ASN A 89 23.40 -11.35 -17.46
CA ASN A 89 24.34 -12.27 -18.07
C ASN A 89 23.66 -13.53 -18.60
N ILE A 90 23.43 -13.59 -19.89
CA ILE A 90 23.21 -14.87 -20.56
C ILE A 90 24.59 -15.53 -20.71
N ALA A 91 24.69 -16.80 -20.37
CA ALA A 91 25.92 -17.57 -20.56
C ALA A 91 26.48 -17.34 -21.96
N ASP A 92 27.79 -17.13 -22.05
CA ASP A 92 28.51 -16.78 -23.27
C ASP A 92 28.05 -17.60 -24.48
N PRO A 93 27.37 -16.95 -25.46
CA PRO A 93 26.92 -17.68 -26.66
C PRO A 93 28.09 -18.18 -27.52
N MET A 94 29.29 -17.67 -27.33
CA MET A 94 30.47 -18.14 -28.07
C MET A 94 30.85 -19.58 -27.69
N SER A 95 30.61 -19.97 -26.46
CA SER A 95 30.76 -21.40 -26.05
C SER A 95 29.76 -22.34 -26.75
N LEU A 96 28.75 -21.75 -27.41
CA LEU A 96 27.69 -22.50 -28.11
C LEU A 96 27.99 -22.73 -29.60
N LEU A 97 28.96 -22.00 -30.17
CA LEU A 97 29.25 -22.06 -31.61
C LEU A 97 29.85 -23.39 -32.10
N THR A 98 30.30 -24.25 -31.20
CA THR A 98 30.85 -25.56 -31.52
C THR A 98 29.81 -26.66 -31.62
N ASN A 99 28.54 -26.39 -31.37
CA ASN A 99 27.48 -27.38 -31.30
C ASN A 99 26.64 -27.43 -32.59
N SER A 100 25.90 -28.50 -32.77
CA SER A 100 24.91 -28.58 -33.85
C SER A 100 23.84 -27.54 -33.70
N PRO A 101 23.14 -27.09 -34.77
CA PRO A 101 22.03 -26.12 -34.68
C PRO A 101 20.97 -26.52 -33.66
N LYS A 102 20.70 -27.78 -33.48
CA LYS A 102 19.74 -28.30 -32.50
C LYS A 102 20.22 -28.05 -31.07
N GLU A 103 21.47 -28.41 -30.78
CA GLU A 103 22.07 -28.21 -29.46
C GLU A 103 22.22 -26.73 -29.12
N LEU A 104 22.55 -25.88 -30.11
CA LEU A 104 22.61 -24.44 -29.96
C LEU A 104 21.23 -23.86 -29.58
N ALA A 105 20.19 -24.29 -30.29
CA ALA A 105 18.82 -23.86 -29.98
C ALA A 105 18.35 -24.31 -28.58
N GLU A 106 18.69 -25.52 -28.17
CA GLU A 106 18.38 -26.03 -26.83
C GLU A 106 19.10 -25.23 -25.73
N LYS A 107 20.39 -25.00 -25.89
CA LYS A 107 21.19 -24.22 -24.93
C LYS A 107 20.72 -22.76 -24.84
N LEU A 108 20.40 -22.12 -25.95
CA LEU A 108 19.87 -20.77 -25.97
C LEU A 108 18.51 -20.70 -25.27
N ARG A 109 17.62 -21.63 -25.56
CA ARG A 109 16.30 -21.73 -24.90
C ARG A 109 16.45 -21.95 -23.40
N GLU A 110 17.35 -22.83 -22.99
CA GLU A 110 17.60 -23.10 -21.59
C GLU A 110 18.23 -21.88 -20.88
N GLY A 111 19.18 -21.21 -21.54
CA GLY A 111 19.77 -19.96 -21.04
C GLY A 111 18.72 -18.89 -20.79
N ILE A 112 17.81 -18.65 -21.74
CA ILE A 112 16.73 -17.69 -21.57
C ILE A 112 15.75 -18.12 -20.47
N ARG A 113 15.45 -19.42 -20.36
CA ARG A 113 14.49 -19.95 -19.38
C ARG A 113 15.01 -19.96 -17.95
N ARG A 114 16.28 -20.36 -17.76
CA ARG A 114 16.90 -20.50 -16.43
C ARG A 114 17.53 -19.23 -15.89
N ASN A 115 17.78 -18.26 -16.75
CA ASN A 115 18.50 -17.09 -16.33
C ASN A 115 17.57 -16.19 -15.48
N ASP A 116 17.81 -16.18 -14.18
CA ASP A 116 17.11 -15.28 -13.24
C ASP A 116 17.46 -13.81 -13.50
N SER A 117 18.40 -13.58 -14.36
CA SER A 117 19.06 -12.33 -14.63
C SER A 117 18.82 -11.75 -16.04
N GLY A 118 18.20 -12.47 -16.95
CA GLY A 118 17.98 -11.98 -18.32
C GLY A 118 16.78 -11.06 -18.46
N GLY A 119 16.91 -9.96 -19.18
CA GLY A 119 15.89 -8.93 -19.42
C GLY A 119 14.49 -9.49 -19.71
N ALA A 120 14.32 -10.29 -20.74
CA ALA A 120 13.08 -10.99 -21.09
C ALA A 120 11.82 -10.10 -20.95
N VAL A 121 11.86 -8.90 -21.52
CA VAL A 121 10.76 -7.95 -21.51
C VAL A 121 9.85 -8.17 -22.70
N LEU A 122 8.55 -8.20 -22.47
CA LEU A 122 7.53 -8.17 -23.52
C LEU A 122 6.95 -6.75 -23.61
N ALA A 123 7.07 -6.10 -24.77
CA ALA A 123 6.44 -4.82 -25.06
C ALA A 123 5.54 -4.95 -26.30
N VAL A 124 4.23 -4.82 -26.10
CA VAL A 124 3.22 -4.95 -27.15
C VAL A 124 2.34 -3.72 -27.23
N GLY A 125 2.25 -3.11 -28.39
CA GLY A 125 1.41 -1.95 -28.62
C GLY A 125 2.19 -0.73 -29.11
N GLY A 126 1.96 0.44 -28.54
CA GLY A 126 2.56 1.68 -29.03
C GLY A 126 3.20 2.54 -27.95
N GLY A 127 4.44 3.01 -28.19
CA GLY A 127 5.10 3.98 -27.32
C GLY A 127 5.34 3.51 -25.89
N ASN A 128 5.38 2.21 -25.62
CA ASN A 128 5.74 1.70 -24.30
C ASN A 128 7.24 1.85 -24.07
N LYS A 129 7.62 2.17 -22.86
CA LYS A 129 9.02 2.36 -22.43
C LYS A 129 9.38 1.45 -21.27
N ALA A 130 10.45 0.68 -21.39
CA ALA A 130 10.99 -0.13 -20.31
C ALA A 130 12.50 0.15 -20.16
N ASP A 131 12.93 0.52 -18.95
CA ASP A 131 14.34 0.75 -18.65
C ASP A 131 14.74 0.05 -17.34
N TYR A 132 15.84 -0.67 -17.35
CA TYR A 132 16.24 -1.57 -16.25
C TYR A 132 15.09 -2.50 -15.79
N ALA A 133 14.27 -2.94 -16.77
CA ALA A 133 13.14 -3.81 -16.53
C ALA A 133 13.51 -5.27 -16.77
N TYR A 134 13.05 -6.18 -15.90
CA TYR A 134 13.31 -7.60 -16.03
C TYR A 134 12.03 -8.42 -15.95
N ARG A 135 11.92 -9.43 -16.82
CA ARG A 135 10.82 -10.41 -16.82
C ARG A 135 9.45 -9.75 -16.65
N SER A 136 9.28 -8.64 -17.36
CA SER A 136 8.11 -7.78 -17.22
C SER A 136 7.36 -7.66 -18.53
N GLN A 137 6.10 -7.29 -18.46
CA GLN A 137 5.21 -7.17 -19.60
C GLN A 137 4.57 -5.79 -19.64
N LEU A 138 4.64 -5.13 -20.79
CA LEU A 138 3.97 -3.87 -21.11
C LEU A 138 3.05 -4.11 -22.30
N ILE A 139 1.75 -4.02 -22.07
CA ILE A 139 0.73 -4.26 -23.09
C ILE A 139 -0.17 -3.04 -23.18
N GLY A 140 -0.30 -2.46 -24.36
CA GLY A 140 -1.11 -1.28 -24.58
C GLY A 140 -0.31 -0.08 -25.09
N VAL A 141 -0.63 1.12 -24.64
CA VAL A 141 -0.05 2.34 -25.22
C VAL A 141 0.52 3.26 -24.15
N GLY A 142 1.77 3.69 -24.33
CA GLY A 142 2.41 4.70 -23.52
C GLY A 142 2.70 4.26 -22.07
N ASN A 143 2.72 2.97 -21.78
CA ASN A 143 3.09 2.49 -20.46
C ASN A 143 4.60 2.65 -20.24
N THR A 144 4.98 3.03 -19.03
CA THR A 144 6.37 3.25 -18.62
C THR A 144 6.73 2.38 -17.43
N LEU A 145 7.82 1.62 -17.57
CA LEU A 145 8.38 0.81 -16.51
C LEU A 145 9.86 1.15 -16.34
N GLU A 146 10.22 1.76 -15.23
CA GLU A 146 11.58 2.23 -15.00
C GLU A 146 12.17 1.70 -13.69
N GLY A 147 13.32 1.08 -13.79
CA GLY A 147 14.19 0.77 -12.69
C GLY A 147 15.44 1.63 -12.68
N THR A 148 16.44 1.18 -11.95
CA THR A 148 17.82 1.72 -11.96
C THR A 148 18.79 0.54 -11.93
N ALA A 149 20.06 0.81 -12.16
CA ALA A 149 21.09 -0.22 -12.03
C ALA A 149 21.13 -0.84 -10.62
N ALA A 150 20.82 -0.06 -9.58
CA ALA A 150 20.80 -0.51 -8.18
C ALA A 150 19.47 -1.14 -7.77
N GLN A 151 18.36 -0.67 -8.34
CA GLN A 151 17.01 -1.15 -8.05
C GLN A 151 16.25 -1.40 -9.35
N LYS A 152 16.26 -2.62 -9.79
CA LYS A 152 15.64 -3.04 -11.04
C LYS A 152 14.13 -3.12 -10.89
N ALA A 153 13.41 -2.86 -11.97
CA ALA A 153 11.98 -3.08 -12.02
C ALA A 153 11.71 -4.49 -12.56
N ALA A 154 11.29 -5.43 -11.70
CA ALA A 154 11.21 -6.83 -12.05
C ALA A 154 9.82 -7.45 -11.81
N TYR A 155 9.45 -8.41 -12.67
CA TYR A 155 8.23 -9.21 -12.54
C TYR A 155 6.94 -8.37 -12.56
N ASN A 156 6.92 -7.32 -13.38
CA ASN A 156 5.78 -6.40 -13.46
C ASN A 156 4.90 -6.69 -14.70
N LEU A 157 3.61 -6.47 -14.56
CA LEU A 157 2.62 -6.47 -15.64
C LEU A 157 1.94 -5.09 -15.71
N LEU A 158 2.09 -4.39 -16.82
CA LEU A 158 1.38 -3.16 -17.12
C LEU A 158 0.48 -3.41 -18.33
N ASN A 159 -0.82 -3.36 -18.13
CA ASN A 159 -1.80 -3.53 -19.19
C ASN A 159 -2.76 -2.35 -19.23
N GLY A 160 -2.75 -1.59 -20.32
CA GLY A 160 -3.62 -0.47 -20.55
C GLY A 160 -2.93 0.77 -21.12
N TYR A 161 -3.27 1.95 -20.59
CA TYR A 161 -2.87 3.21 -21.17
C TYR A 161 -2.13 4.11 -20.17
N ARG A 162 -0.95 4.57 -20.52
CA ARG A 162 -0.13 5.53 -19.75
C ARG A 162 0.08 5.17 -18.27
N ASN A 163 0.18 3.90 -17.95
CA ASN A 163 0.56 3.50 -16.62
C ASN A 163 2.06 3.72 -16.41
N THR A 164 2.45 4.21 -15.25
CA THR A 164 3.86 4.46 -14.87
C THR A 164 4.21 3.67 -13.62
N VAL A 165 5.21 2.82 -13.73
CA VAL A 165 5.72 2.01 -12.62
C VAL A 165 7.22 2.24 -12.50
N THR A 166 7.68 2.73 -11.34
CA THR A 166 9.08 3.11 -11.13
C THR A 166 9.64 2.44 -9.89
N LYS A 167 10.81 1.83 -10.00
CA LYS A 167 11.51 1.16 -8.88
C LYS A 167 10.62 0.19 -8.12
N ALA A 168 9.91 -0.67 -8.84
CA ALA A 168 8.90 -1.54 -8.26
C ALA A 168 9.07 -2.99 -8.74
N GLU A 169 8.66 -3.94 -7.90
CA GLU A 169 8.73 -5.37 -8.16
C GLU A 169 7.39 -6.05 -7.86
N HIS A 170 7.06 -7.08 -8.66
CA HIS A 170 5.82 -7.85 -8.50
C HIS A 170 4.56 -6.98 -8.53
N VAL A 171 4.53 -6.01 -9.43
CA VAL A 171 3.39 -5.09 -9.61
C VAL A 171 2.56 -5.53 -10.81
N SER A 172 1.25 -5.65 -10.62
CA SER A 172 0.28 -5.90 -11.67
C SER A 172 -0.67 -4.73 -11.79
N VAL A 173 -0.68 -4.06 -12.95
CA VAL A 173 -1.54 -2.91 -13.24
C VAL A 173 -2.42 -3.22 -14.44
N ILE A 174 -3.74 -3.06 -14.26
CA ILE A 174 -4.73 -3.15 -15.34
C ILE A 174 -5.57 -1.88 -15.30
N GLY A 175 -5.47 -1.04 -16.34
CA GLY A 175 -6.20 0.22 -16.43
C GLY A 175 -5.37 1.35 -17.01
N SER A 176 -5.70 2.59 -16.66
CA SER A 176 -5.12 3.77 -17.27
C SER A 176 -4.57 4.78 -16.27
N GLU A 177 -3.47 5.41 -16.62
CA GLU A 177 -2.91 6.54 -15.88
C GLU A 177 -2.55 6.24 -14.40
N ASN A 178 -2.33 4.97 -14.08
CA ASN A 178 -1.90 4.60 -12.73
C ASN A 178 -0.40 4.91 -12.55
N THR A 179 -0.05 5.35 -11.35
CA THR A 179 1.35 5.64 -10.96
C THR A 179 1.74 4.84 -9.72
N ILE A 180 2.73 3.98 -9.85
CA ILE A 180 3.26 3.19 -8.74
C ILE A 180 4.76 3.44 -8.64
N GLU A 181 5.21 3.91 -7.50
CA GLU A 181 6.60 4.25 -7.26
C GLU A 181 7.12 3.60 -5.98
N ASN A 182 8.35 3.09 -6.02
CA ASN A 182 9.06 2.53 -4.87
C ASN A 182 8.17 1.57 -4.05
N SER A 183 7.57 0.59 -4.73
CA SER A 183 6.55 -0.29 -4.14
C SER A 183 6.75 -1.74 -4.56
N LYS A 184 6.30 -2.69 -3.75
CA LYS A 184 6.35 -4.13 -4.04
C LYS A 184 4.99 -4.79 -3.88
N SER A 185 4.75 -5.85 -4.65
CA SER A 185 3.59 -6.73 -4.53
C SER A 185 2.25 -5.98 -4.56
N GLN A 186 2.08 -5.15 -5.58
CA GLN A 186 0.86 -4.36 -5.79
C GLN A 186 -0.01 -4.97 -6.89
N THR A 187 -1.30 -5.11 -6.65
CA THR A 187 -2.30 -5.38 -7.68
C THR A 187 -3.23 -4.19 -7.78
N VAL A 188 -3.23 -3.52 -8.95
CA VAL A 188 -3.99 -2.29 -9.20
C VAL A 188 -4.90 -2.50 -10.39
N ILE A 189 -6.20 -2.33 -10.20
CA ILE A 189 -7.21 -2.42 -11.25
C ILE A 189 -8.04 -1.14 -11.25
N GLY A 190 -7.98 -0.40 -12.35
CA GLY A 190 -8.70 0.87 -12.53
C GLY A 190 -7.81 2.02 -12.98
N ASP A 191 -8.25 3.24 -12.75
CA ASP A 191 -7.62 4.41 -13.36
C ASP A 191 -7.11 5.43 -12.37
N SER A 192 -6.04 6.11 -12.73
CA SER A 192 -5.50 7.27 -12.01
C SER A 192 -5.18 7.01 -10.53
N ASN A 193 -4.88 5.77 -10.15
CA ASN A 193 -4.46 5.45 -8.81
C ASN A 193 -2.97 5.80 -8.62
N LYS A 194 -2.63 6.33 -7.46
CA LYS A 194 -1.25 6.68 -7.11
C LYS A 194 -0.80 5.96 -5.85
N ILE A 195 0.21 5.11 -5.97
CA ILE A 195 0.77 4.34 -4.86
C ILE A 195 2.25 4.65 -4.76
N THR A 196 2.70 5.11 -3.60
CA THR A 196 4.10 5.45 -3.37
C THR A 196 4.61 4.87 -2.06
N ASP A 197 5.89 4.48 -2.06
CA ASP A 197 6.61 4.03 -0.87
C ASP A 197 5.96 2.83 -0.14
N ARG A 198 5.27 1.97 -0.88
CA ARG A 198 4.76 0.67 -0.38
C ARG A 198 5.82 -0.41 -0.58
N ASN A 199 7.04 -0.08 -0.23
CA ASN A 199 8.17 -0.99 -0.23
C ASN A 199 8.39 -1.49 1.19
N ALA A 200 8.47 -2.80 1.37
CA ALA A 200 8.97 -3.38 2.59
C ALA A 200 10.43 -2.91 2.77
N GLY A 201 10.63 -1.91 3.63
CA GLY A 201 11.96 -1.44 3.96
C GLY A 201 12.84 -2.57 4.48
N THR A 202 14.13 -2.44 4.37
CA THR A 202 15.11 -3.35 4.99
C THR A 202 14.89 -3.37 6.51
N VAL A 203 14.24 -4.40 6.98
CA VAL A 203 14.00 -4.62 8.40
C VAL A 203 14.80 -5.84 8.82
N SER A 204 15.66 -5.68 9.81
CA SER A 204 16.48 -6.76 10.34
C SER A 204 15.73 -7.66 11.34
N GLY A 205 15.97 -8.96 11.27
CA GLY A 205 15.52 -9.93 12.27
C GLY A 205 14.10 -10.48 12.03
N LYS A 206 13.34 -10.78 13.08
CA LYS A 206 11.99 -11.39 13.01
C LYS A 206 10.96 -10.61 12.16
N GLN A 207 11.26 -9.38 11.82
CA GLN A 207 10.44 -8.55 10.94
C GLN A 207 10.65 -8.87 9.46
N GLU A 208 11.79 -9.43 9.07
CA GLU A 208 12.06 -9.83 7.67
C GLU A 208 11.10 -10.91 7.16
N GLU A 209 10.69 -11.84 7.98
CA GLU A 209 9.73 -12.87 7.59
C GLU A 209 8.32 -12.32 7.37
N ARG A 210 7.95 -11.28 8.11
CA ARG A 210 6.63 -10.65 8.00
C ARG A 210 6.50 -9.77 6.75
N THR A 211 7.62 -9.27 6.21
CA THR A 211 7.64 -8.42 5.01
C THR A 211 7.53 -9.23 3.71
N LYS A 212 7.82 -10.51 3.73
CA LYS A 212 7.85 -11.35 2.53
C LYS A 212 6.48 -11.60 1.91
N ASN A 213 5.41 -11.46 2.69
CA ASN A 213 4.05 -11.81 2.31
C ASN A 213 3.11 -10.60 2.18
N VAL A 214 3.63 -9.39 2.12
CA VAL A 214 2.80 -8.20 1.90
C VAL A 214 2.30 -8.18 0.46
N SER A 215 0.99 -8.05 0.28
CA SER A 215 0.38 -7.90 -1.03
C SER A 215 -0.81 -6.96 -0.94
N ASP A 216 -0.75 -5.83 -1.63
CA ASP A 216 -1.84 -4.86 -1.65
C ASP A 216 -2.76 -5.09 -2.86
N LEU A 217 -4.04 -4.87 -2.65
CA LEU A 217 -5.06 -4.88 -3.69
C LEU A 217 -5.76 -3.52 -3.74
N VAL A 218 -5.69 -2.85 -4.87
CA VAL A 218 -6.35 -1.55 -5.11
C VAL A 218 -7.26 -1.67 -6.33
N ILE A 219 -8.56 -1.50 -6.12
CA ILE A 219 -9.57 -1.53 -7.19
C ILE A 219 -10.36 -0.23 -7.16
N GLY A 220 -10.38 0.48 -8.28
CA GLY A 220 -11.15 1.72 -8.45
C GLY A 220 -10.36 2.86 -9.07
N LYS A 221 -10.81 4.08 -8.83
CA LYS A 221 -10.27 5.26 -9.49
C LYS A 221 -9.78 6.32 -8.50
N GLY A 222 -8.63 6.91 -8.81
CA GLY A 222 -8.14 8.10 -8.09
C GLY A 222 -7.73 7.86 -6.65
N ASN A 223 -7.49 6.62 -6.25
CA ASN A 223 -7.01 6.32 -4.90
C ASN A 223 -5.55 6.76 -4.73
N LYS A 224 -5.23 7.37 -3.60
CA LYS A 224 -3.89 7.83 -3.24
C LYS A 224 -3.41 7.10 -2.00
N ILE A 225 -2.36 6.32 -2.14
CA ILE A 225 -1.77 5.54 -1.06
C ILE A 225 -0.31 5.94 -0.93
N LYS A 226 0.05 6.53 0.19
CA LYS A 226 1.42 6.90 0.51
C LYS A 226 1.91 6.09 1.70
N GLY A 227 2.84 5.17 1.48
CA GLY A 227 3.54 4.47 2.53
C GLY A 227 4.49 5.37 3.31
N ASN A 228 5.08 4.83 4.35
CA ASN A 228 6.15 5.48 5.08
C ASN A 228 7.26 4.47 5.32
N SER A 229 8.38 4.64 4.65
CA SER A 229 9.54 3.74 4.74
C SER A 229 10.12 3.62 6.16
N THR A 230 9.90 4.61 7.02
CA THR A 230 10.43 4.64 8.37
C THR A 230 9.55 3.87 9.37
N TYR A 231 8.24 3.86 9.18
CA TYR A 231 7.27 3.26 10.11
C TYR A 231 6.60 1.99 9.58
N MET A 232 6.71 1.72 8.29
CA MET A 232 6.16 0.50 7.71
C MET A 232 7.02 -0.69 8.09
N LYS A 233 6.68 -1.28 9.18
CA LYS A 233 7.25 -2.55 9.63
C LYS A 233 6.49 -3.71 8.96
N GLY A 234 6.32 -3.61 7.69
CA GLY A 234 6.20 -4.58 6.63
C GLY A 234 5.31 -5.82 6.77
N TYR A 235 4.28 -5.89 7.60
CA TYR A 235 3.41 -7.07 7.66
C TYR A 235 1.94 -6.76 7.36
N GLU A 236 1.72 -5.89 6.40
CA GLU A 236 0.43 -5.25 6.36
C GLU A 236 -0.09 -5.18 4.94
N SER A 237 -0.77 -6.25 4.53
CA SER A 237 -1.53 -6.23 3.28
C SER A 237 -2.72 -5.28 3.41
N LEU A 238 -2.90 -4.44 2.40
CA LEU A 238 -3.96 -3.45 2.34
C LEU A 238 -4.92 -3.81 1.20
N THR A 239 -6.20 -3.80 1.47
CA THR A 239 -7.25 -3.92 0.44
C THR A 239 -8.02 -2.61 0.35
N VAL A 240 -8.05 -2.00 -0.83
CA VAL A 240 -8.80 -0.78 -1.13
C VAL A 240 -9.72 -1.05 -2.31
N ILE A 241 -11.02 -0.89 -2.10
CA ILE A 241 -12.03 -1.03 -3.15
C ILE A 241 -12.91 0.21 -3.12
N GLY A 242 -12.89 1.00 -4.18
CA GLY A 242 -13.66 2.24 -4.30
C GLY A 242 -12.84 3.38 -4.89
N ASN A 243 -13.38 4.58 -4.79
CA ASN A 243 -12.82 5.72 -5.51
C ASN A 243 -12.37 6.84 -4.57
N ASN A 244 -11.36 7.55 -5.02
CA ASN A 244 -10.91 8.77 -4.39
C ASN A 244 -10.56 8.62 -2.88
N ASN A 245 -10.09 7.45 -2.47
CA ASN A 245 -9.62 7.22 -1.11
C ASN A 245 -8.19 7.74 -0.94
N GLU A 246 -7.88 8.27 0.24
CA GLU A 246 -6.57 8.80 0.58
C GLU A 246 -6.04 8.14 1.85
N MET A 247 -4.86 7.54 1.75
CA MET A 247 -4.24 6.82 2.86
C MET A 247 -2.81 7.29 3.04
N VAL A 248 -2.48 7.64 4.27
CA VAL A 248 -1.13 8.05 4.65
C VAL A 248 -0.60 7.10 5.70
N SER A 249 0.55 6.50 5.42
CA SER A 249 1.20 5.52 6.30
C SER A 249 0.29 4.35 6.70
N PRO A 250 -0.51 3.78 5.78
CA PRO A 250 -1.40 2.69 6.13
C PRO A 250 -0.60 1.42 6.42
N GLY A 251 -1.06 0.68 7.41
CA GLY A 251 -0.67 -0.71 7.64
C GLY A 251 -1.69 -1.70 7.06
N ALA A 252 -1.90 -2.85 7.75
CA ALA A 252 -2.93 -3.82 7.40
C ALA A 252 -4.31 -3.20 7.50
N GLY A 253 -5.16 -3.49 6.52
CA GLY A 253 -6.53 -3.00 6.59
C GLY A 253 -7.37 -3.30 5.36
N ILE A 254 -8.67 -3.15 5.55
CA ILE A 254 -9.66 -3.24 4.49
C ILE A 254 -10.40 -1.91 4.43
N VAL A 255 -10.39 -1.26 3.27
CA VAL A 255 -11.12 -0.02 3.01
C VAL A 255 -12.01 -0.24 1.79
N ILE A 256 -13.32 -0.21 1.98
CA ILE A 256 -14.31 -0.38 0.92
C ILE A 256 -15.27 0.80 0.94
N GLY A 257 -15.29 1.56 -0.15
CA GLY A 257 -16.13 2.75 -0.31
C GLY A 257 -15.37 3.92 -0.91
N ASP A 258 -16.03 5.06 -0.98
CA ASP A 258 -15.49 6.24 -1.65
C ASP A 258 -15.13 7.35 -0.65
N ASN A 259 -14.17 8.18 -1.03
CA ASN A 259 -13.76 9.39 -0.32
C ASN A 259 -13.25 9.16 1.11
N GLN A 260 -12.80 7.96 1.43
CA GLN A 260 -12.22 7.69 2.75
C GLN A 260 -10.88 8.40 2.91
N LYS A 261 -10.69 9.01 4.09
CA LYS A 261 -9.41 9.55 4.53
C LYS A 261 -8.91 8.74 5.71
N VAL A 262 -7.79 8.08 5.49
CA VAL A 262 -7.29 7.09 6.43
C VAL A 262 -5.85 7.44 6.81
N GLY A 263 -5.66 7.79 8.08
CA GLY A 263 -4.32 7.98 8.64
C GLY A 263 -3.82 6.69 9.27
N ALA A 264 -2.54 6.51 9.39
CA ALA A 264 -1.78 5.48 10.11
C ALA A 264 -2.59 4.27 10.64
N ILE A 265 -3.46 3.67 9.82
CA ILE A 265 -4.28 2.52 10.25
C ILE A 265 -3.42 1.27 10.35
N ARG A 266 -3.75 0.45 11.34
CA ARG A 266 -3.28 -0.92 11.46
C ARG A 266 -4.46 -1.79 11.84
N GLU A 267 -4.59 -2.94 11.20
CA GLU A 267 -5.59 -3.95 11.57
C GLU A 267 -7.03 -3.40 11.61
N SER A 268 -7.38 -2.53 10.64
CA SER A 268 -8.68 -1.85 10.61
C SER A 268 -9.56 -2.33 9.47
N VAL A 269 -10.87 -2.26 9.69
CA VAL A 269 -11.90 -2.49 8.68
C VAL A 269 -12.74 -1.23 8.55
N VAL A 270 -12.75 -0.63 7.37
CA VAL A 270 -13.54 0.57 7.04
C VAL A 270 -14.41 0.25 5.83
N ILE A 271 -15.71 0.19 6.02
CA ILE A 271 -16.69 -0.10 4.97
C ILE A 271 -17.77 1.00 4.96
N GLY A 272 -17.82 1.77 3.89
CA GLY A 272 -18.77 2.87 3.72
C GLY A 272 -18.11 4.02 2.99
N SER A 273 -18.89 5.05 2.69
CA SER A 273 -18.40 6.22 1.95
C SER A 273 -18.57 7.50 2.77
N MET A 274 -17.69 8.44 2.51
CA MET A 274 -17.77 9.82 3.02
C MET A 274 -18.12 10.77 1.87
N THR A 275 -18.59 11.97 2.18
CA THR A 275 -18.69 13.02 1.16
C THR A 275 -17.32 13.61 0.84
N PRO A 276 -17.18 14.30 -0.29
CA PRO A 276 -15.94 15.04 -0.59
C PRO A 276 -15.62 16.12 0.46
N GLU A 277 -16.65 16.75 1.04
CA GLU A 277 -16.51 17.75 2.08
C GLU A 277 -15.97 17.14 3.38
N GLU A 278 -16.51 16.00 3.80
CA GLU A 278 -16.01 15.27 4.97
C GLU A 278 -14.57 14.80 4.76
N LYS A 279 -14.23 14.34 3.56
CA LYS A 279 -12.85 13.99 3.22
C LYS A 279 -11.93 15.20 3.28
N ALA A 280 -12.39 16.37 2.90
CA ALA A 280 -11.61 17.60 2.91
C ALA A 280 -11.37 18.13 4.33
N ASP A 281 -12.19 17.72 5.30
CA ASP A 281 -12.00 18.08 6.70
C ASP A 281 -10.69 17.48 7.23
N SER A 282 -9.80 18.35 7.73
CA SER A 282 -8.49 17.93 8.23
C SER A 282 -8.58 17.12 9.52
N ASP A 283 -9.65 17.28 10.28
CA ASP A 283 -9.82 16.68 11.59
C ASP A 283 -10.45 15.27 11.52
N ILE A 284 -11.04 14.92 10.38
CA ILE A 284 -11.63 13.61 10.17
C ILE A 284 -10.56 12.63 9.61
N GLN A 285 -10.24 11.61 10.37
CA GLN A 285 -9.37 10.52 9.93
C GLN A 285 -9.81 9.21 10.55
N GLN A 286 -9.91 8.17 9.74
CA GLN A 286 -10.05 6.81 10.28
C GLN A 286 -8.74 6.39 10.98
N LYS A 287 -8.84 5.89 12.20
CA LYS A 287 -7.67 5.52 13.01
C LYS A 287 -7.49 4.00 13.13
N HIS A 288 -6.36 3.62 13.68
CA HIS A 288 -5.93 2.21 13.73
C HIS A 288 -6.78 1.32 14.64
N ALA A 289 -6.75 0.03 14.36
CA ALA A 289 -7.42 -1.05 15.08
C ALA A 289 -8.94 -0.82 15.25
N SER A 290 -9.59 -0.20 14.26
CA SER A 290 -11.00 0.16 14.33
C SER A 290 -11.84 -0.63 13.33
N VAL A 291 -13.10 -0.89 13.69
CA VAL A 291 -14.12 -1.42 12.79
C VAL A 291 -15.16 -0.33 12.54
N VAL A 292 -15.20 0.17 11.33
CA VAL A 292 -16.09 1.25 10.90
C VAL A 292 -16.95 0.75 9.76
N VAL A 293 -18.26 0.65 9.96
CA VAL A 293 -19.18 0.18 8.93
C VAL A 293 -20.41 1.10 8.87
N GLY A 294 -20.56 1.77 7.74
CA GLY A 294 -21.70 2.65 7.48
C GLY A 294 -21.35 3.87 6.66
N TYR A 295 -22.33 4.45 6.00
CA TYR A 295 -22.20 5.71 5.30
C TYR A 295 -22.02 6.85 6.32
N HIS A 296 -21.04 7.71 6.16
CA HIS A 296 -20.61 8.74 7.11
C HIS A 296 -20.14 8.22 8.48
N ALA A 297 -19.88 6.94 8.64
CA ALA A 297 -19.34 6.41 9.89
C ALA A 297 -17.87 6.78 10.04
N GLN A 298 -17.45 7.11 11.26
CA GLN A 298 -16.11 7.65 11.54
C GLN A 298 -15.52 7.09 12.83
N SER A 299 -14.20 6.93 12.85
CA SER A 299 -13.46 6.48 14.01
C SER A 299 -12.21 7.32 14.21
N GLY A 300 -12.13 8.01 15.34
CA GLY A 300 -11.00 8.85 15.70
C GLY A 300 -10.98 10.22 15.01
N THR A 301 -10.15 11.09 15.54
CA THR A 301 -9.86 12.43 15.02
C THR A 301 -8.39 12.57 14.67
N ARG A 302 -7.99 13.71 14.10
CA ARG A 302 -6.59 14.02 13.81
C ARG A 302 -5.68 13.81 15.02
N ASP A 303 -6.14 14.23 16.19
CA ASP A 303 -5.32 14.33 17.40
C ASP A 303 -5.38 13.07 18.29
N GLY A 304 -6.25 12.12 18.00
CA GLY A 304 -6.35 10.91 18.80
C GLY A 304 -7.43 9.93 18.36
N GLY A 305 -7.68 8.94 19.22
CA GLY A 305 -8.71 7.93 19.03
C GLY A 305 -8.24 6.68 18.29
N GLY A 306 -8.93 5.59 18.49
CA GLY A 306 -8.66 4.30 17.86
C GLY A 306 -9.18 3.12 18.66
N MET A 307 -9.01 1.91 18.12
CA MET A 307 -9.55 0.66 18.67
C MET A 307 -11.09 0.71 18.84
N ASN A 308 -11.77 1.43 17.95
CA ASN A 308 -13.19 1.73 18.06
C ASN A 308 -14.04 0.82 17.19
N VAL A 309 -15.29 0.68 17.58
CA VAL A 309 -16.35 0.08 16.78
C VAL A 309 -17.37 1.17 16.47
N ALA A 310 -17.52 1.57 15.21
CA ALA A 310 -18.53 2.52 14.75
C ALA A 310 -19.40 1.86 13.67
N LEU A 311 -20.61 1.46 14.03
CA LEU A 311 -21.52 0.72 13.16
C LEU A 311 -22.82 1.50 12.95
N GLY A 312 -23.11 1.89 11.72
CA GLY A 312 -24.36 2.55 11.33
C GLY A 312 -24.16 3.85 10.56
N HIS A 313 -25.24 4.37 9.98
CA HIS A 313 -25.22 5.62 9.24
C HIS A 313 -24.88 6.79 10.16
N GLY A 314 -23.75 7.44 9.93
CA GLY A 314 -23.30 8.58 10.73
C GLY A 314 -22.89 8.24 12.16
N ALA A 315 -22.59 6.99 12.48
CA ALA A 315 -22.03 6.59 13.77
C ALA A 315 -20.61 7.16 13.91
N LYS A 316 -20.32 7.86 15.03
CA LYS A 316 -19.03 8.51 15.24
C LYS A 316 -18.42 8.15 16.59
N ALA A 317 -17.23 7.56 16.55
CA ALA A 317 -16.47 7.16 17.73
C ALA A 317 -15.11 7.86 17.69
N TYR A 318 -14.97 8.97 18.41
CA TYR A 318 -13.80 9.84 18.29
C TYR A 318 -12.73 9.65 19.36
N GLY A 319 -13.03 8.96 20.43
CA GLY A 319 -12.07 8.66 21.48
C GLY A 319 -11.37 7.29 21.30
N TRP A 320 -11.15 6.58 22.40
CA TRP A 320 -10.44 5.32 22.43
C TRP A 320 -11.28 4.17 22.97
N GLN A 321 -11.23 3.01 22.30
CA GLN A 321 -11.90 1.77 22.71
C GLN A 321 -13.42 1.91 22.90
N GLU A 322 -14.02 2.73 22.06
CA GLU A 322 -15.45 3.02 22.10
C GLU A 322 -16.26 2.06 21.23
N THR A 323 -17.51 1.87 21.60
CA THR A 323 -18.50 1.18 20.76
C THR A 323 -19.68 2.11 20.50
N VAL A 324 -19.86 2.50 19.26
CA VAL A 324 -21.00 3.30 18.79
C VAL A 324 -21.78 2.51 17.75
N THR A 325 -22.98 2.09 18.08
CA THR A 325 -23.83 1.32 17.16
C THR A 325 -25.17 2.02 17.00
N GLY A 326 -25.50 2.44 15.77
CA GLY A 326 -26.79 3.02 15.47
C GLY A 326 -26.71 4.22 14.52
N ILE A 327 -27.83 4.92 14.38
CA ILE A 327 -27.95 6.02 13.44
C ILE A 327 -27.58 7.35 14.10
N LYS A 328 -26.60 8.05 13.55
CA LYS A 328 -26.18 9.39 14.00
C LYS A 328 -25.91 9.49 15.50
N SER A 329 -25.47 8.40 16.10
CA SER A 329 -24.98 8.39 17.48
C SER A 329 -23.50 8.77 17.50
N ILE A 330 -23.09 9.52 18.53
CA ILE A 330 -21.75 10.07 18.60
C ILE A 330 -21.16 9.96 20.00
N VAL A 331 -19.91 9.58 20.07
CA VAL A 331 -19.04 9.83 21.21
C VAL A 331 -18.04 10.90 20.79
N GLU A 332 -18.13 12.07 21.37
CA GLU A 332 -17.21 13.17 21.13
C GLU A 332 -15.96 12.96 21.97
N ALA A 333 -14.81 13.25 21.39
CA ALA A 333 -13.55 13.34 22.12
C ALA A 333 -13.02 14.77 22.01
N GLY A 334 -12.66 15.33 23.14
CA GLY A 334 -11.87 16.54 23.20
C GLY A 334 -10.37 16.23 22.98
N SER A 335 -9.53 16.79 23.79
CA SER A 335 -8.11 16.42 23.88
C SER A 335 -7.91 15.37 24.98
N GLY A 336 -7.15 14.32 24.71
CA GLY A 336 -6.81 13.33 25.73
C GLY A 336 -7.60 12.01 25.62
N HIS A 337 -8.20 11.56 26.72
CA HIS A 337 -8.86 10.25 26.85
C HIS A 337 -10.38 10.35 27.01
N ASP A 338 -10.94 11.42 26.53
CA ASP A 338 -12.39 11.62 26.55
C ASP A 338 -13.13 10.49 25.83
N GLY A 339 -14.29 10.12 26.34
CA GLY A 339 -15.12 9.07 25.78
C GLY A 339 -14.57 7.63 25.96
N TYR A 340 -13.49 7.46 26.67
CA TYR A 340 -12.80 6.20 26.83
C TYR A 340 -13.75 5.08 27.30
N LEU A 341 -13.77 3.94 26.57
CA LEU A 341 -14.66 2.79 26.85
C LEU A 341 -16.15 3.11 26.82
N ALA A 342 -16.59 4.20 26.24
CA ALA A 342 -18.00 4.49 26.11
C ALA A 342 -18.71 3.49 25.20
N SER A 343 -19.94 3.13 25.54
CA SER A 343 -20.77 2.20 24.78
C SER A 343 -22.12 2.82 24.46
N VAL A 344 -22.41 3.07 23.21
CA VAL A 344 -23.61 3.75 22.73
C VAL A 344 -24.37 2.88 21.74
N TYR A 345 -25.63 2.63 22.03
CA TYR A 345 -26.52 1.80 21.20
C TYR A 345 -27.84 2.51 20.90
N GLY A 346 -28.21 2.61 19.63
CA GLY A 346 -29.48 3.18 19.18
C GLY A 346 -29.30 4.44 18.35
N GLY A 347 -30.29 5.32 18.32
CA GLY A 347 -30.32 6.45 17.41
C GLY A 347 -30.12 7.81 18.09
N LEU A 348 -29.33 8.70 17.49
CA LEU A 348 -29.20 10.10 17.90
C LEU A 348 -28.74 10.28 19.36
N ASN A 349 -28.02 9.31 19.90
CA ASN A 349 -27.44 9.43 21.22
C ASN A 349 -26.11 10.18 21.17
N THR A 350 -25.80 10.94 22.22
CA THR A 350 -24.55 11.71 22.33
C THR A 350 -23.88 11.47 23.67
N VAL A 351 -22.62 11.09 23.63
CA VAL A 351 -21.70 11.20 24.75
C VAL A 351 -20.78 12.38 24.44
N ALA A 352 -21.05 13.54 25.06
CA ALA A 352 -20.30 14.76 24.86
C ALA A 352 -19.24 14.92 25.93
N SER A 353 -18.08 15.41 25.50
CA SER A 353 -17.00 15.80 26.39
C SER A 353 -17.11 17.27 26.78
N ASN A 354 -16.88 17.57 28.04
CA ASN A 354 -16.71 18.94 28.50
C ASN A 354 -15.25 19.36 28.31
N LYS A 355 -14.97 20.11 27.27
CA LYS A 355 -13.61 20.49 26.86
C LYS A 355 -12.75 21.20 27.94
N ALA A 356 -13.35 21.60 29.06
CA ALA A 356 -12.65 22.27 30.14
C ALA A 356 -11.97 21.29 31.12
N ASP A 357 -12.54 20.09 31.26
CA ASP A 357 -12.06 19.08 32.20
C ASP A 357 -11.63 17.82 31.41
N GLN A 358 -10.37 17.51 31.42
CA GLN A 358 -9.83 16.34 30.74
C GLN A 358 -10.39 15.04 31.35
N ASN A 359 -10.68 14.06 30.51
CA ASN A 359 -11.09 12.70 30.85
C ASN A 359 -12.56 12.55 31.34
N ASP A 360 -13.48 13.16 30.67
CA ASP A 360 -14.90 12.88 30.84
C ASP A 360 -15.50 11.99 29.73
N GLY A 361 -16.74 11.60 29.89
CA GLY A 361 -17.41 10.67 28.95
C GLY A 361 -17.00 9.20 29.11
N MET A 362 -16.14 8.89 30.09
CA MET A 362 -15.53 7.58 30.27
C MET A 362 -16.53 6.55 30.79
N ALA A 363 -16.47 5.35 30.20
CA ALA A 363 -17.27 4.18 30.62
C ALA A 363 -18.80 4.43 30.65
N ASN A 364 -19.28 5.42 29.92
CA ASN A 364 -20.71 5.68 29.82
C ASN A 364 -21.39 4.60 28.96
N THR A 365 -22.52 4.10 29.40
CA THR A 365 -23.38 3.21 28.62
C THR A 365 -24.70 3.90 28.32
N VAL A 366 -24.97 4.17 27.06
CA VAL A 366 -26.17 4.87 26.60
C VAL A 366 -26.94 4.00 25.62
N VAL A 367 -28.16 3.63 25.98
CA VAL A 367 -29.01 2.75 25.17
C VAL A 367 -30.36 3.40 24.92
N GLY A 368 -30.75 3.53 23.68
CA GLY A 368 -32.05 4.08 23.29
C GLY A 368 -31.97 5.17 22.24
N THR A 369 -32.75 6.23 22.41
CA THR A 369 -32.85 7.26 21.38
C THR A 369 -32.81 8.66 21.99
N LEU A 370 -32.06 9.59 21.36
CA LEU A 370 -31.98 10.98 21.77
C LEU A 370 -31.46 11.21 23.21
N ASN A 371 -30.73 10.28 23.76
CA ASN A 371 -30.11 10.46 25.07
C ASN A 371 -28.78 11.21 24.94
N LYS A 372 -28.49 12.01 25.99
CA LYS A 372 -27.24 12.77 26.08
C LYS A 372 -26.55 12.56 27.43
N THR A 373 -25.23 12.33 27.38
CA THR A 373 -24.39 12.55 28.57
C THR A 373 -23.36 13.62 28.24
N GLU A 374 -23.07 14.51 29.20
CA GLU A 374 -22.09 15.60 29.05
C GLU A 374 -21.35 15.81 30.37
N GLY A 375 -20.04 15.77 30.35
CA GLY A 375 -19.29 15.87 31.60
C GLY A 375 -19.73 14.79 32.60
N ALA A 376 -19.80 13.54 32.19
CA ALA A 376 -20.25 12.42 33.03
C ALA A 376 -19.39 11.19 32.82
N ASN A 377 -19.08 10.47 33.89
CA ASN A 377 -18.34 9.21 33.86
C ASN A 377 -19.17 8.08 34.50
N GLY A 378 -19.11 6.89 33.91
CA GLY A 378 -19.80 5.70 34.40
C GLY A 378 -21.32 5.82 34.40
N ALA A 379 -21.88 6.72 33.61
CA ALA A 379 -23.33 6.89 33.50
C ALA A 379 -23.98 5.74 32.75
N LEU A 380 -25.09 5.25 33.29
CA LEU A 380 -25.92 4.20 32.70
C LEU A 380 -27.28 4.79 32.32
N VAL A 381 -27.52 5.00 31.04
CA VAL A 381 -28.70 5.69 30.52
C VAL A 381 -29.49 4.78 29.61
N PHE A 382 -30.77 4.54 29.95
CA PHE A 382 -31.68 3.74 29.15
C PHE A 382 -32.95 4.51 28.81
N GLY A 383 -33.44 4.38 27.60
CA GLY A 383 -34.73 4.97 27.18
C GLY A 383 -34.59 6.05 26.13
N ALA A 384 -35.41 7.07 26.23
CA ALA A 384 -35.47 8.11 25.22
C ALA A 384 -35.47 9.54 25.84
N GLY A 385 -34.63 10.42 25.28
CA GLY A 385 -34.61 11.82 25.64
C GLY A 385 -34.02 12.14 27.03
N ASN A 386 -33.29 11.20 27.61
CA ASN A 386 -32.66 11.40 28.92
C ASN A 386 -31.39 12.27 28.76
N SER A 387 -31.11 13.07 29.80
CA SER A 387 -29.89 13.86 29.88
C SER A 387 -29.19 13.69 31.23
N VAL A 388 -27.91 13.39 31.21
CA VAL A 388 -27.05 13.31 32.39
C VAL A 388 -25.93 14.31 32.19
N THR A 389 -25.83 15.31 33.05
CA THR A 389 -24.79 16.34 32.93
C THR A 389 -24.02 16.50 34.25
N HIS A 390 -22.72 16.84 34.13
CA HIS A 390 -21.83 17.14 35.26
C HIS A 390 -21.81 16.04 36.34
N SER A 391 -21.91 14.77 35.93
CA SER A 391 -21.88 13.60 36.81
C SER A 391 -20.51 12.92 36.75
N PHE A 392 -19.51 13.61 37.23
CA PHE A 392 -18.17 13.03 37.40
C PHE A 392 -17.56 13.60 38.71
N GLY A 393 -16.73 12.76 39.35
CA GLY A 393 -15.98 13.20 40.52
C GLY A 393 -14.56 13.60 40.16
N THR A 394 -13.86 14.18 41.10
CA THR A 394 -12.42 14.37 40.99
C THR A 394 -11.73 13.02 40.84
N ALA A 395 -10.74 12.97 39.98
CA ALA A 395 -9.94 11.74 39.84
C ALA A 395 -9.42 11.27 41.19
N PRO A 396 -9.50 9.95 41.47
CA PRO A 396 -8.91 9.41 42.69
C PRO A 396 -7.42 9.68 42.67
N THR A 397 -6.87 9.91 43.85
CA THR A 397 -5.44 9.92 44.06
C THR A 397 -5.01 8.54 44.59
N ASP A 398 -3.83 8.10 44.18
CA ASP A 398 -3.19 6.94 44.78
C ASP A 398 -2.76 7.21 46.22
N GLU A 399 -2.19 6.19 46.88
CA GLU A 399 -1.70 6.29 48.27
C GLU A 399 -0.58 7.34 48.44
N ASP A 400 0.07 7.72 47.33
CA ASP A 400 1.12 8.72 47.29
C ASP A 400 0.60 10.14 46.92
N GLY A 401 -0.72 10.29 46.72
CA GLY A 401 -1.37 11.58 46.39
C GLY A 401 -1.27 11.97 44.91
N ASN A 402 -0.81 11.09 44.04
CA ASN A 402 -0.77 11.36 42.61
C ASN A 402 -2.17 11.14 41.99
N SER A 403 -2.52 11.95 41.01
CA SER A 403 -3.75 11.76 40.28
C SER A 403 -3.73 10.41 39.53
N MET A 404 -4.68 9.53 39.83
CA MET A 404 -4.79 8.24 39.14
C MET A 404 -5.17 8.38 37.67
N ASN A 405 -5.51 9.55 37.20
CA ASN A 405 -5.74 9.83 35.76
C ASN A 405 -4.49 9.58 34.90
N GLU A 406 -3.31 9.91 35.40
CA GLU A 406 -2.06 9.61 34.68
C GLU A 406 -1.77 8.10 34.69
N HIS A 407 -2.03 7.43 35.80
CA HIS A 407 -1.87 5.98 35.89
C HIS A 407 -2.91 5.18 35.09
N TRP A 408 -4.09 5.73 34.90
CA TRP A 408 -5.14 5.15 34.05
C TRP A 408 -4.71 5.11 32.58
N SER A 409 -4.27 6.25 32.10
CA SER A 409 -3.75 6.36 30.76
C SER A 409 -2.54 5.45 30.55
N ASP A 410 -1.65 5.40 31.53
CA ASP A 410 -0.46 4.56 31.46
C ASP A 410 -0.76 3.06 31.63
N ALA A 411 -1.68 2.68 32.49
CA ALA A 411 -2.08 1.28 32.64
C ALA A 411 -2.78 0.75 31.37
N ILE A 412 -3.59 1.57 30.72
CA ILE A 412 -4.33 1.16 29.54
C ILE A 412 -3.53 1.45 28.24
N LEU A 413 -2.83 2.57 28.12
CA LEU A 413 -1.96 2.88 26.99
C LEU A 413 -0.61 2.17 27.05
N GLY A 414 -0.03 2.01 28.23
CA GLY A 414 1.15 1.17 28.43
C GLY A 414 0.88 -0.30 28.10
N GLY A 415 -0.35 -0.78 28.36
CA GLY A 415 -0.89 -2.02 27.85
C GLY A 415 -1.01 -2.01 26.32
N GLY A 416 -1.43 -0.90 25.72
CA GLY A 416 -1.50 -0.73 24.27
C GLY A 416 -0.14 -0.83 23.58
N GLN A 417 0.91 -0.33 24.19
CA GLN A 417 2.28 -0.55 23.70
C GLN A 417 2.73 -2.00 23.88
N LYS A 418 2.42 -2.65 24.98
CA LYS A 418 2.66 -4.09 25.18
C LYS A 418 1.84 -4.95 24.22
N TYR A 419 0.62 -4.57 23.90
CA TYR A 419 -0.18 -5.21 22.85
C TYR A 419 0.47 -5.09 21.47
N ALA A 420 1.00 -3.90 21.14
CA ALA A 420 1.68 -3.67 19.87
C ALA A 420 2.99 -4.48 19.72
N ILE A 421 3.59 -4.90 20.83
CA ILE A 421 4.83 -5.68 20.85
C ILE A 421 4.61 -7.17 21.15
N GLY A 422 3.38 -7.63 21.35
CA GLY A 422 3.04 -9.05 21.51
C GLY A 422 3.35 -9.63 22.90
N GLU A 423 3.57 -8.81 23.89
CA GLU A 423 3.65 -9.22 25.30
C GLU A 423 2.26 -9.07 25.91
N GLY A 424 1.57 -10.15 26.10
CA GLY A 424 0.26 -10.47 26.65
C GLY A 424 -0.67 -9.36 27.20
N PRO A 425 -1.96 -9.65 27.34
CA PRO A 425 -2.94 -8.66 27.81
C PRO A 425 -2.64 -8.24 29.25
N LEU A 426 -2.79 -6.93 29.53
CA LEU A 426 -3.11 -6.50 30.90
C LEU A 426 -4.29 -7.35 31.37
N GLY A 427 -4.17 -8.01 32.49
CA GLY A 427 -5.24 -8.86 33.02
C GLY A 427 -6.52 -8.03 33.09
N HIS A 428 -7.64 -8.58 32.59
CA HIS A 428 -8.96 -7.94 32.65
C HIS A 428 -9.28 -7.49 34.07
N ASP A 429 -8.70 -8.12 35.07
CA ASP A 429 -8.89 -7.80 36.48
C ASP A 429 -8.20 -6.50 36.91
N GLU A 430 -7.08 -6.15 36.31
CA GLU A 430 -6.40 -4.87 36.57
C GLU A 430 -7.18 -3.70 35.95
N ILE A 431 -7.70 -3.89 34.73
CA ILE A 431 -8.58 -2.93 34.09
C ILE A 431 -9.88 -2.74 34.92
N ARG A 432 -10.52 -3.83 35.36
CA ARG A 432 -11.72 -3.76 36.20
C ARG A 432 -11.44 -3.05 37.53
N LYS A 433 -10.33 -3.30 38.14
CA LYS A 433 -9.93 -2.69 39.41
C LYS A 433 -9.74 -1.19 39.28
N ALA A 434 -9.03 -0.78 38.25
CA ALA A 434 -8.87 0.63 37.94
C ALA A 434 -10.18 1.31 37.62
N MET A 435 -11.04 0.71 36.80
CA MET A 435 -12.39 1.20 36.49
C MET A 435 -13.29 1.28 37.73
N GLY A 436 -13.30 0.25 38.54
CA GLY A 436 -14.07 0.24 39.78
C GLY A 436 -13.67 1.36 40.74
N LEU A 437 -12.39 1.66 40.80
CA LEU A 437 -11.86 2.73 41.63
C LEU A 437 -12.25 4.12 41.06
N ALA A 438 -12.14 4.34 39.78
CA ALA A 438 -12.55 5.57 39.11
C ALA A 438 -14.07 5.83 39.25
N MET A 439 -14.87 4.80 39.13
CA MET A 439 -16.33 4.89 39.30
C MET A 439 -16.76 5.12 40.77
N SER A 440 -15.94 4.72 41.74
CA SER A 440 -16.21 4.92 43.14
C SER A 440 -16.07 6.36 43.64
N THR A 441 -15.42 7.22 42.83
CA THR A 441 -15.10 8.60 43.22
C THR A 441 -16.05 9.65 42.65
N GLY A 442 -16.99 9.26 41.82
CA GLY A 442 -18.02 10.14 41.27
C GLY A 442 -18.51 9.68 39.92
N GLY A 443 -19.68 10.08 39.52
CA GLY A 443 -20.39 9.54 38.38
C GLY A 443 -21.33 8.42 38.78
N GLY A 444 -21.44 7.39 37.93
CA GLY A 444 -22.29 6.23 38.20
C GLY A 444 -23.79 6.53 38.22
N SER A 445 -24.24 7.57 37.54
CA SER A 445 -25.66 7.92 37.45
C SER A 445 -26.43 6.91 36.63
N VAL A 446 -27.56 6.42 37.14
CA VAL A 446 -28.48 5.53 36.44
C VAL A 446 -29.78 6.30 36.13
N VAL A 447 -30.13 6.33 34.85
CA VAL A 447 -31.35 6.95 34.34
C VAL A 447 -32.08 6.00 33.42
N THR A 448 -33.34 5.74 33.69
CA THR A 448 -34.18 4.82 32.90
C THR A 448 -35.46 5.52 32.41
#